data_122685214d035836344fe84a48fcf5bd
#
_entry.id   122685214d035836344fe84a48fcf5bd
#
_cell.length_a   1.000
_cell.length_b   1.000
_cell.length_c   1.000
_cell.angle_alpha   90.00
_cell.angle_beta   90.00
_cell.angle_gamma   90.00
#
_symmetry.space_group_name_H-M   'P 1'
#
loop_
_entity.id
_entity.type
_entity.pdbx_description
1 polymer ?
#
loop_
_entity_poly.entity_id
_entity_poly.type
_entity_poly.pdbx_seq_one_letter_code
_entity_poly.pdbx_strand_id
1 'polypeptide(L)'
;RLAGLELCLLSGGRTRIFFDIDLLVADVQSFCIVLRDLAAAYARGVTPAAPADWRFSDYLTKKNLRIRADRERDSLWWKSRLSELPGAPALPLKCDPSQVEKATYRRRIFRLSSGEWNAVKEEAKVRGVTAAMVLLTAYAEVLARWSSNSRFFINLPLFDRETGDAGLEDVVADFTNLLLVDVDCTEEKTFFARLGDIQARFYENVAHSSFSGVSVQRELAKIRPGDTFI
;
A
#
# COMPACT_ATOMS: atom_id res chain seq x y z
N ARG A 1 0.59 16.13 -17.12
CA ARG A 1 -0.80 15.64 -17.29
C ARG A 1 -1.04 14.60 -16.22
N LEU A 2 -2.07 14.82 -15.37
CA LEU A 2 -2.36 13.97 -14.21
C LEU A 2 -3.37 12.84 -14.55
N ALA A 3 -4.12 12.96 -15.62
CA ALA A 3 -5.01 11.91 -16.12
C ALA A 3 -5.12 11.97 -17.65
N GLY A 4 -5.39 10.83 -18.27
CA GLY A 4 -5.56 10.70 -19.70
C GLY A 4 -6.55 9.62 -20.08
N LEU A 5 -7.25 9.86 -21.18
CA LEU A 5 -8.14 8.88 -21.79
C LEU A 5 -7.83 8.85 -23.30
N GLU A 6 -7.55 7.65 -23.79
CA GLU A 6 -7.34 7.40 -25.22
C GLU A 6 -8.27 6.30 -25.70
N LEU A 7 -8.84 6.50 -26.87
CA LEU A 7 -9.73 5.55 -27.52
C LEU A 7 -9.08 4.98 -28.76
N CYS A 8 -9.04 3.66 -28.85
CA CYS A 8 -8.56 2.95 -30.02
C CYS A 8 -9.70 2.13 -30.65
N LEU A 9 -10.07 2.48 -31.87
CA LEU A 9 -11.08 1.71 -32.63
C LEU A 9 -10.45 0.44 -33.16
N LEU A 10 -11.04 -0.69 -32.85
CA LEU A 10 -10.60 -2.02 -33.29
C LEU A 10 -11.54 -2.57 -34.36
N SER A 11 -11.07 -3.57 -35.11
CA SER A 11 -11.92 -4.32 -36.04
C SER A 11 -13.13 -4.95 -35.34
N GLY A 12 -14.25 -5.05 -36.04
CA GLY A 12 -15.49 -5.63 -35.54
C GLY A 12 -16.29 -4.72 -34.60
N GLY A 13 -16.17 -3.38 -34.75
CA GLY A 13 -16.96 -2.40 -34.02
C GLY A 13 -16.62 -2.30 -32.53
N ARG A 14 -15.48 -2.82 -32.12
CA ARG A 14 -14.99 -2.76 -30.75
C ARG A 14 -14.15 -1.50 -30.52
N THR A 15 -14.23 -0.93 -29.33
CA THR A 15 -13.37 0.16 -28.90
C THR A 15 -12.55 -0.27 -27.68
N ARG A 16 -11.26 0.00 -27.69
CA ARG A 16 -10.41 -0.15 -26.52
C ARG A 16 -10.20 1.22 -25.89
N ILE A 17 -10.42 1.28 -24.60
CA ILE A 17 -10.19 2.47 -23.80
C ILE A 17 -8.87 2.28 -23.05
N PHE A 18 -7.94 3.23 -23.19
CA PHE A 18 -6.77 3.37 -22.36
C PHE A 18 -7.02 4.52 -21.40
N PHE A 19 -6.95 4.23 -20.12
CA PHE A 19 -7.12 5.21 -19.06
C PHE A 19 -5.88 5.21 -18.18
N ASP A 20 -5.25 6.37 -18.05
CA ASP A 20 -4.13 6.61 -17.16
C ASP A 20 -4.50 7.69 -16.15
N ILE A 21 -4.08 7.51 -14.90
CA ILE A 21 -4.22 8.48 -13.83
C ILE A 21 -3.00 8.42 -12.92
N ASP A 22 -2.48 9.59 -12.58
CA ASP A 22 -1.34 9.71 -11.69
C ASP A 22 -1.76 9.47 -10.23
N LEU A 23 -0.99 8.66 -9.50
CA LEU A 23 -1.23 8.37 -8.10
C LEU A 23 -1.09 9.59 -7.17
N LEU A 24 -0.59 10.73 -7.66
CA LEU A 24 -0.63 12.00 -6.94
C LEU A 24 -2.05 12.52 -6.70
N VAL A 25 -3.02 12.08 -7.52
CA VAL A 25 -4.40 12.59 -7.47
C VAL A 25 -5.45 11.51 -7.24
N ALA A 26 -5.07 10.25 -7.22
CA ALA A 26 -5.99 9.13 -7.09
C ALA A 26 -5.29 7.89 -6.51
N ASP A 27 -5.93 7.25 -5.56
CA ASP A 27 -5.57 5.93 -5.08
C ASP A 27 -6.23 4.82 -5.92
N VAL A 28 -5.94 3.55 -5.58
CA VAL A 28 -6.51 2.39 -6.30
C VAL A 28 -8.04 2.35 -6.20
N GLN A 29 -8.63 2.76 -5.08
CA GLN A 29 -10.08 2.82 -4.93
C GLN A 29 -10.68 3.91 -5.81
N SER A 30 -10.03 5.06 -5.91
CA SER A 30 -10.40 6.14 -6.83
C SER A 30 -10.45 5.65 -8.28
N PHE A 31 -9.48 4.84 -8.68
CA PHE A 31 -9.49 4.21 -10.01
C PHE A 31 -10.72 3.33 -10.21
N CYS A 32 -11.08 2.51 -9.21
CA CYS A 32 -12.28 1.68 -9.26
C CYS A 32 -13.57 2.53 -9.34
N ILE A 33 -13.63 3.65 -8.61
CA ILE A 33 -14.76 4.59 -8.64
C ILE A 33 -14.92 5.15 -10.06
N VAL A 34 -13.85 5.67 -10.65
CA VAL A 34 -13.88 6.23 -12.00
C VAL A 34 -14.35 5.20 -13.04
N LEU A 35 -13.83 3.95 -12.96
CA LEU A 35 -14.25 2.88 -13.88
C LEU A 35 -15.71 2.48 -13.68
N ARG A 36 -16.20 2.42 -12.44
CA ARG A 36 -17.60 2.14 -12.12
C ARG A 36 -18.52 3.22 -12.72
N ASP A 37 -18.16 4.47 -12.50
CA ASP A 37 -18.95 5.61 -12.94
C ASP A 37 -18.93 5.76 -14.47
N LEU A 38 -17.79 5.52 -15.10
CA LEU A 38 -17.66 5.45 -16.56
C LEU A 38 -18.56 4.34 -17.14
N ALA A 39 -18.54 3.16 -16.54
CA ALA A 39 -19.39 2.05 -16.97
C ALA A 39 -20.89 2.35 -16.79
N ALA A 40 -21.27 3.00 -15.69
CA ALA A 40 -22.64 3.43 -15.42
C ALA A 40 -23.11 4.51 -16.42
N ALA A 41 -22.27 5.49 -16.69
CA ALA A 41 -22.53 6.54 -17.67
C ALA A 41 -22.71 5.95 -19.08
N TYR A 42 -21.82 5.05 -19.47
CA TYR A 42 -21.89 4.39 -20.78
C TYR A 42 -23.15 3.53 -20.95
N ALA A 43 -23.50 2.75 -19.92
CA ALA A 43 -24.63 1.80 -20.00
C ALA A 43 -26.00 2.47 -19.85
N ARG A 44 -26.11 3.54 -19.09
CA ARG A 44 -27.38 4.17 -18.69
C ARG A 44 -27.57 5.59 -19.15
N GLY A 45 -26.53 6.25 -19.71
CA GLY A 45 -26.55 7.68 -20.01
C GLY A 45 -26.64 8.58 -18.76
N VAL A 46 -26.36 8.04 -17.58
CA VAL A 46 -26.45 8.78 -16.31
C VAL A 46 -25.06 9.27 -15.91
N THR A 47 -24.91 10.58 -15.76
CA THR A 47 -23.72 11.16 -15.17
C THR A 47 -23.88 11.11 -13.65
N PRO A 48 -22.97 10.48 -12.90
CA PRO A 48 -22.98 10.51 -11.45
C PRO A 48 -22.98 11.96 -10.95
N ALA A 49 -23.80 12.25 -9.95
CA ALA A 49 -23.79 13.56 -9.32
C ALA A 49 -22.45 13.75 -8.59
N ALA A 50 -21.75 14.83 -8.87
CA ALA A 50 -20.62 15.21 -8.05
C ALA A 50 -21.09 15.47 -6.61
N PRO A 51 -20.38 14.98 -5.58
CA PRO A 51 -20.71 15.35 -4.20
C PRO A 51 -20.66 16.88 -4.08
N ALA A 52 -21.80 17.49 -3.74
CA ALA A 52 -21.87 18.93 -3.55
C ALA A 52 -20.95 19.34 -2.39
N ASP A 53 -20.16 20.39 -2.58
CA ASP A 53 -19.36 21.08 -1.56
C ASP A 53 -18.30 20.23 -0.79
N TRP A 54 -17.92 19.05 -1.27
CA TRP A 54 -16.87 18.26 -0.64
C TRP A 54 -15.50 18.61 -1.23
N ARG A 55 -14.54 18.99 -0.36
CA ARG A 55 -13.16 19.27 -0.76
C ARG A 55 -12.17 18.39 0.01
N PHE A 56 -11.26 17.79 -0.71
CA PHE A 56 -10.20 16.97 -0.11
C PHE A 56 -9.32 17.76 0.87
N SER A 57 -9.05 19.04 0.58
CA SER A 57 -8.34 19.94 1.49
C SER A 57 -9.01 20.12 2.85
N ASP A 58 -10.35 20.22 2.85
CA ASP A 58 -11.11 20.39 4.09
C ASP A 58 -11.12 19.12 4.91
N TYR A 59 -11.25 17.97 4.24
CA TYR A 59 -11.09 16.67 4.87
C TYR A 59 -9.70 16.52 5.52
N LEU A 60 -8.62 16.82 4.79
CA LEU A 60 -7.26 16.74 5.33
C LEU A 60 -7.05 17.66 6.51
N THR A 61 -7.60 18.87 6.46
CA THR A 61 -7.53 19.83 7.57
C THR A 61 -8.22 19.29 8.81
N LYS A 62 -9.45 18.80 8.68
CA LYS A 62 -10.21 18.18 9.78
C LYS A 62 -9.49 16.94 10.33
N LYS A 63 -9.01 16.06 9.45
CA LYS A 63 -8.26 14.86 9.81
C LYS A 63 -7.01 15.23 10.60
N ASN A 64 -6.18 16.14 10.10
CA ASN A 64 -4.95 16.55 10.77
C ASN A 64 -5.19 17.14 12.16
N LEU A 65 -6.25 17.91 12.35
CA LEU A 65 -6.63 18.41 13.68
C LEU A 65 -7.01 17.29 14.63
N ARG A 66 -7.80 16.32 14.16
CA ARG A 66 -8.28 15.18 14.95
C ARG A 66 -7.16 14.25 15.38
N ILE A 67 -6.23 13.91 14.49
CA ILE A 67 -5.13 12.97 14.78
C ILE A 67 -3.90 13.63 15.41
N ARG A 68 -3.95 14.94 15.73
CA ARG A 68 -2.76 15.68 16.19
C ARG A 68 -2.12 15.08 17.43
N ALA A 69 -2.91 14.78 18.45
CA ALA A 69 -2.40 14.18 19.70
C ALA A 69 -1.85 12.78 19.47
N ASP A 70 -2.55 11.96 18.67
CA ASP A 70 -2.09 10.62 18.28
C ASP A 70 -0.78 10.69 17.50
N ARG A 71 -0.65 11.64 16.59
CA ARG A 71 0.56 11.84 15.80
C ARG A 71 1.78 12.22 16.66
N GLU A 72 1.59 13.02 17.69
CA GLU A 72 2.66 13.37 18.64
C GLU A 72 3.08 12.11 19.43
N ARG A 73 2.13 11.36 19.99
CA ARG A 73 2.39 10.08 20.68
C ARG A 73 3.12 9.09 19.75
N ASP A 74 2.63 8.89 18.55
CA ASP A 74 3.17 7.93 17.59
C ASP A 74 4.54 8.35 17.08
N SER A 75 4.78 9.65 16.92
CA SER A 75 6.11 10.19 16.61
C SER A 75 7.13 9.83 17.67
N LEU A 76 6.79 9.95 18.96
CA LEU A 76 7.68 9.58 20.06
C LEU A 76 7.95 8.07 20.08
N TRP A 77 6.91 7.25 19.87
CA TRP A 77 7.05 5.81 19.80
C TRP A 77 7.96 5.35 18.67
N TRP A 78 7.79 5.88 17.45
CA TRP A 78 8.66 5.56 16.33
C TRP A 78 10.08 6.06 16.56
N LYS A 79 10.26 7.28 17.10
CA LYS A 79 11.58 7.87 17.36
C LYS A 79 12.38 7.10 18.40
N SER A 80 11.73 6.53 19.41
CA SER A 80 12.41 5.70 20.42
C SER A 80 13.00 4.41 19.84
N ARG A 81 12.51 3.96 18.69
CA ARG A 81 12.92 2.70 18.03
C ARG A 81 13.85 2.89 16.83
N LEU A 82 14.09 4.12 16.38
CA LEU A 82 14.83 4.39 15.12
C LEU A 82 16.18 3.70 15.03
N SER A 83 16.90 3.57 16.14
CA SER A 83 18.23 2.91 16.18
C SER A 83 18.15 1.39 15.91
N GLU A 84 17.02 0.77 16.23
CA GLU A 84 16.80 -0.67 16.14
C GLU A 84 16.13 -1.08 14.83
N LEU A 85 15.54 -0.12 14.11
CA LEU A 85 14.80 -0.38 12.89
C LEU A 85 15.74 -0.83 11.77
N PRO A 86 15.37 -1.85 10.97
CA PRO A 86 16.19 -2.29 9.84
C PRO A 86 16.16 -1.31 8.66
N GLY A 87 16.91 -1.59 7.62
CA GLY A 87 16.81 -0.95 6.30
C GLY A 87 15.92 -1.73 5.33
N ALA A 88 16.09 -1.46 4.05
CA ALA A 88 15.49 -2.24 2.97
C ALA A 88 16.11 -3.65 2.89
N PRO A 89 15.44 -4.63 2.25
CA PRO A 89 16.06 -5.92 1.96
C PRO A 89 17.22 -5.72 0.98
N ALA A 90 18.38 -6.28 1.32
CA ALA A 90 19.60 -6.21 0.50
C ALA A 90 19.56 -7.28 -0.61
N LEU A 91 18.78 -7.02 -1.65
CA LEU A 91 18.57 -7.94 -2.77
C LEU A 91 19.74 -7.91 -3.75
N PRO A 92 20.04 -9.02 -4.46
CA PRO A 92 21.05 -9.04 -5.51
C PRO A 92 20.58 -8.19 -6.69
N LEU A 93 21.26 -7.07 -6.93
CA LEU A 93 20.96 -6.16 -8.02
C LEU A 93 21.88 -6.45 -9.22
N LYS A 94 21.34 -6.32 -10.43
CA LYS A 94 22.13 -6.43 -11.67
C LYS A 94 23.06 -5.23 -11.86
N CYS A 95 22.63 -4.05 -11.43
CA CYS A 95 23.37 -2.80 -11.45
C CYS A 95 22.84 -1.88 -10.36
N ASP A 96 23.59 -0.85 -10.03
CA ASP A 96 23.13 0.18 -9.10
C ASP A 96 21.90 0.91 -9.68
N PRO A 97 20.80 1.08 -8.94
CA PRO A 97 19.62 1.79 -9.39
C PRO A 97 19.91 3.22 -9.90
N SER A 98 20.92 3.91 -9.33
CA SER A 98 21.35 5.24 -9.76
C SER A 98 21.92 5.28 -11.17
N GLN A 99 22.35 4.12 -11.71
CA GLN A 99 22.91 3.98 -13.07
C GLN A 99 21.82 3.66 -14.12
N VAL A 100 20.57 3.54 -13.71
CA VAL A 100 19.45 3.22 -14.61
C VAL A 100 18.90 4.50 -15.22
N GLU A 101 19.31 4.83 -16.44
CA GLU A 101 18.82 6.01 -17.16
C GLU A 101 17.32 5.90 -17.53
N LYS A 102 16.87 4.70 -17.92
CA LYS A 102 15.48 4.43 -18.29
C LYS A 102 14.97 3.14 -17.66
N ALA A 103 14.07 3.28 -16.71
CA ALA A 103 13.43 2.15 -16.08
C ALA A 103 12.49 1.42 -17.07
N THR A 104 12.67 0.11 -17.18
CA THR A 104 11.78 -0.79 -17.93
C THR A 104 11.15 -1.78 -16.96
N TYR A 105 9.84 -1.85 -16.95
CA TYR A 105 9.11 -2.72 -16.03
C TYR A 105 8.59 -3.96 -16.73
N ARG A 106 8.83 -5.14 -16.15
CA ARG A 106 8.25 -6.40 -16.60
C ARG A 106 7.34 -6.94 -15.52
N ARG A 107 6.04 -7.09 -15.83
CA ARG A 107 5.08 -7.68 -14.93
C ARG A 107 5.11 -9.21 -15.05
N ARG A 108 5.23 -9.88 -13.91
CA ARG A 108 5.01 -11.32 -13.78
C ARG A 108 3.69 -11.52 -13.06
N ILE A 109 2.83 -12.36 -13.60
CA ILE A 109 1.49 -12.58 -13.06
C ILE A 109 1.37 -14.07 -12.72
N PHE A 110 1.00 -14.33 -11.49
CA PHE A 110 0.51 -15.62 -11.03
C PHE A 110 -0.95 -15.45 -10.58
N ARG A 111 -1.79 -16.43 -10.84
CA ARG A 111 -3.20 -16.38 -10.46
C ARG A 111 -3.55 -17.64 -9.69
N LEU A 112 -4.16 -17.44 -8.53
CA LEU A 112 -4.87 -18.50 -7.82
C LEU A 112 -6.27 -18.62 -8.38
N SER A 113 -6.76 -19.85 -8.53
CA SER A 113 -8.17 -20.11 -8.79
C SER A 113 -9.00 -19.68 -7.57
N SER A 114 -10.30 -19.46 -7.78
CA SER A 114 -11.21 -19.14 -6.67
C SER A 114 -11.21 -20.23 -5.58
N GLY A 115 -11.06 -21.50 -5.96
CA GLY A 115 -10.96 -22.63 -5.01
C GLY A 115 -9.72 -22.53 -4.14
N GLU A 116 -8.53 -22.34 -4.75
CA GLU A 116 -7.27 -22.19 -4.03
C GLU A 116 -7.31 -20.98 -3.10
N TRP A 117 -7.83 -19.85 -3.58
CA TRP A 117 -7.95 -18.65 -2.76
C TRP A 117 -8.91 -18.83 -1.57
N ASN A 118 -10.03 -19.54 -1.78
CA ASN A 118 -10.94 -19.86 -0.68
C ASN A 118 -10.28 -20.78 0.35
N ALA A 119 -9.50 -21.77 -0.08
CA ALA A 119 -8.75 -22.63 0.83
C ALA A 119 -7.77 -21.84 1.70
N VAL A 120 -7.05 -20.87 1.11
CA VAL A 120 -6.16 -19.96 1.86
C VAL A 120 -6.95 -19.15 2.90
N LYS A 121 -8.12 -18.63 2.54
CA LYS A 121 -8.96 -17.84 3.47
C LYS A 121 -9.49 -18.68 4.63
N GLU A 122 -9.96 -19.88 4.35
CA GLU A 122 -10.47 -20.78 5.40
C GLU A 122 -9.37 -21.21 6.36
N GLU A 123 -8.19 -21.58 5.85
CA GLU A 123 -7.03 -21.93 6.68
C GLU A 123 -6.56 -20.74 7.54
N ALA A 124 -6.53 -19.54 6.97
CA ALA A 124 -6.21 -18.32 7.71
C ALA A 124 -7.21 -18.08 8.84
N LYS A 125 -8.51 -18.24 8.56
CA LYS A 125 -9.60 -18.07 9.55
C LYS A 125 -9.47 -19.06 10.69
N VAL A 126 -9.22 -20.34 10.40
CA VAL A 126 -9.03 -21.39 11.42
C VAL A 126 -7.88 -21.04 12.36
N ARG A 127 -6.84 -20.37 11.85
CA ARG A 127 -5.67 -19.96 12.63
C ARG A 127 -5.76 -18.57 13.27
N GLY A 128 -6.90 -17.89 13.15
CA GLY A 128 -7.09 -16.55 13.70
C GLY A 128 -6.23 -15.47 13.02
N VAL A 129 -5.85 -15.68 11.74
CA VAL A 129 -5.05 -14.74 10.94
C VAL A 129 -5.83 -14.29 9.71
N THR A 130 -5.41 -13.16 9.10
CA THR A 130 -6.03 -12.72 7.84
C THR A 130 -5.30 -13.30 6.63
N ALA A 131 -6.01 -13.51 5.52
CA ALA A 131 -5.38 -13.94 4.27
C ALA A 131 -4.33 -12.94 3.77
N ALA A 132 -4.48 -11.65 4.08
CA ALA A 132 -3.49 -10.62 3.78
C ALA A 132 -2.17 -10.88 4.54
N MET A 133 -2.24 -11.28 5.81
CA MET A 133 -1.06 -11.63 6.60
C MET A 133 -0.38 -12.90 6.10
N VAL A 134 -1.14 -13.88 5.60
CA VAL A 134 -0.57 -15.06 4.92
C VAL A 134 0.25 -14.65 3.70
N LEU A 135 -0.30 -13.77 2.85
CA LEU A 135 0.42 -13.26 1.67
C LEU A 135 1.64 -12.43 2.05
N LEU A 136 1.51 -11.55 3.05
CA LEU A 136 2.62 -10.74 3.54
C LEU A 136 3.77 -11.61 4.06
N THR A 137 3.44 -12.65 4.84
CA THR A 137 4.43 -13.60 5.37
C THR A 137 5.11 -14.38 4.25
N ALA A 138 4.34 -14.88 3.27
CA ALA A 138 4.91 -15.58 2.13
C ALA A 138 5.85 -14.67 1.32
N TYR A 139 5.47 -13.41 1.14
CA TYR A 139 6.32 -12.41 0.47
C TYR A 139 7.60 -12.12 1.28
N ALA A 140 7.48 -11.95 2.59
CA ALA A 140 8.60 -11.73 3.50
C ALA A 140 9.60 -12.91 3.47
N GLU A 141 9.11 -14.15 3.50
CA GLU A 141 9.94 -15.37 3.41
C GLU A 141 10.71 -15.43 2.08
N VAL A 142 10.08 -15.05 0.96
CA VAL A 142 10.74 -15.00 -0.34
C VAL A 142 11.81 -13.92 -0.35
N LEU A 143 11.50 -12.71 0.16
CA LEU A 143 12.48 -11.63 0.26
C LEU A 143 13.67 -12.03 1.14
N ALA A 144 13.44 -12.65 2.29
CA ALA A 144 14.49 -13.11 3.19
C ALA A 144 15.44 -14.12 2.53
N ARG A 145 14.91 -14.99 1.66
CA ARG A 145 15.75 -15.94 0.91
C ARG A 145 16.65 -15.30 -0.13
N TRP A 146 16.28 -14.15 -0.65
CA TRP A 146 17.04 -13.42 -1.67
C TRP A 146 17.88 -12.29 -1.08
N SER A 147 17.58 -11.86 0.13
CA SER A 147 18.26 -10.78 0.82
C SER A 147 19.51 -11.29 1.55
N SER A 148 20.57 -10.50 1.52
CA SER A 148 21.77 -10.79 2.32
C SER A 148 21.60 -10.37 3.79
N ASN A 149 20.57 -9.60 4.13
CA ASN A 149 20.18 -9.30 5.51
C ASN A 149 18.87 -10.00 5.87
N SER A 150 18.80 -10.51 7.09
CA SER A 150 17.62 -11.24 7.61
C SER A 150 16.60 -10.34 8.28
N ARG A 151 16.92 -9.05 8.47
CA ARG A 151 16.00 -8.04 9.03
C ARG A 151 15.86 -6.91 8.02
N PHE A 152 14.62 -6.57 7.68
CA PHE A 152 14.31 -5.54 6.69
C PHE A 152 12.89 -5.00 6.86
N PHE A 153 12.63 -3.84 6.24
CA PHE A 153 11.27 -3.32 6.11
C PHE A 153 10.55 -3.80 4.86
N ILE A 154 9.24 -3.93 5.01
CA ILE A 154 8.29 -3.97 3.90
C ILE A 154 7.40 -2.74 4.00
N ASN A 155 7.31 -1.97 2.92
CA ASN A 155 6.39 -0.85 2.79
C ASN A 155 5.01 -1.36 2.38
N LEU A 156 3.99 -1.12 3.21
CA LEU A 156 2.61 -1.48 2.92
C LEU A 156 1.78 -0.21 2.70
N PRO A 157 1.17 -0.03 1.52
CA PRO A 157 0.17 1.01 1.35
C PRO A 157 -1.09 0.67 2.16
N LEU A 158 -1.54 1.61 2.98
CA LEU A 158 -2.81 1.58 3.67
C LEU A 158 -3.76 2.54 2.99
N PHE A 159 -4.98 2.09 2.68
CA PHE A 159 -6.04 2.96 2.21
C PHE A 159 -6.74 3.57 3.43
N ASP A 160 -6.34 4.79 3.76
CA ASP A 160 -6.72 5.48 4.99
C ASP A 160 -7.97 6.36 4.76
N ARG A 161 -9.01 5.75 4.16
CA ARG A 161 -10.34 6.34 4.05
C ARG A 161 -11.09 6.10 5.35
N GLU A 162 -11.43 7.15 6.04
CA GLU A 162 -12.18 7.03 7.29
C GLU A 162 -13.62 6.59 7.01
N THR A 163 -14.02 5.53 7.69
CA THR A 163 -15.41 5.06 7.65
C THR A 163 -16.27 5.95 8.54
N GLY A 164 -17.31 6.56 8.00
CA GLY A 164 -18.27 7.35 8.77
C GLY A 164 -18.58 8.75 8.23
N ASP A 165 -17.74 9.31 7.38
CA ASP A 165 -18.09 10.53 6.64
C ASP A 165 -18.89 10.13 5.40
N ALA A 166 -20.18 10.50 5.37
CA ALA A 166 -21.08 10.20 4.27
C ALA A 166 -20.53 10.73 2.93
N GLY A 167 -20.40 9.83 1.95
CA GLY A 167 -19.94 10.18 0.60
C GLY A 167 -18.44 10.07 0.38
N LEU A 168 -17.64 9.76 1.41
CA LEU A 168 -16.19 9.61 1.27
C LEU A 168 -15.82 8.41 0.40
N GLU A 169 -16.67 7.37 0.40
CA GLU A 169 -16.50 6.17 -0.43
C GLU A 169 -16.54 6.45 -1.93
N ASP A 170 -17.15 7.56 -2.36
CA ASP A 170 -17.29 7.96 -3.76
C ASP A 170 -16.32 9.07 -4.18
N VAL A 171 -15.45 9.50 -3.29
CA VAL A 171 -14.49 10.57 -3.59
C VAL A 171 -13.26 10.03 -4.31
N VAL A 172 -12.88 10.74 -5.39
CA VAL A 172 -11.63 10.51 -6.13
C VAL A 172 -10.53 11.39 -5.55
N ALA A 173 -9.61 10.81 -4.79
CA ALA A 173 -8.43 11.46 -4.24
C ALA A 173 -7.41 10.40 -3.78
N ASP A 174 -6.20 10.81 -3.44
CA ASP A 174 -5.21 9.92 -2.84
C ASP A 174 -5.35 9.89 -1.31
N PHE A 175 -5.86 8.78 -0.78
CA PHE A 175 -5.96 8.50 0.64
C PHE A 175 -4.89 7.52 1.11
N THR A 176 -3.87 7.29 0.31
CA THR A 176 -2.83 6.33 0.63
C THR A 176 -1.96 6.83 1.78
N ASN A 177 -1.85 6.03 2.82
CA ASN A 177 -0.82 6.14 3.85
C ASN A 177 0.18 4.99 3.66
N LEU A 178 1.40 5.13 4.15
CA LEU A 178 2.39 4.07 4.17
C LEU A 178 2.61 3.58 5.60
N LEU A 179 2.58 2.26 5.75
CA LEU A 179 2.98 1.56 6.96
C LEU A 179 4.29 0.84 6.69
N LEU A 180 5.27 1.02 7.57
CA LEU A 180 6.47 0.20 7.58
C LEU A 180 6.22 -1.01 8.45
N VAL A 181 6.47 -2.21 7.91
CA VAL A 181 6.44 -3.46 8.68
C VAL A 181 7.85 -4.01 8.74
N ASP A 182 8.44 -3.99 9.93
CA ASP A 182 9.74 -4.59 10.17
C ASP A 182 9.60 -6.11 10.30
N VAL A 183 10.37 -6.80 9.46
CA VAL A 183 10.43 -8.26 9.38
C VAL A 183 11.74 -8.72 9.97
N ASP A 184 11.69 -9.75 10.82
CA ASP A 184 12.86 -10.41 11.39
C ASP A 184 12.83 -11.90 11.03
N CYS A 185 13.78 -12.31 10.20
CA CYS A 185 13.99 -13.70 9.78
C CYS A 185 15.33 -14.24 10.27
N THR A 186 15.89 -13.71 11.36
CA THR A 186 17.17 -14.18 11.92
C THR A 186 17.07 -15.56 12.53
N GLU A 187 15.92 -15.89 13.11
CA GLU A 187 15.67 -17.21 13.70
C GLU A 187 14.96 -18.14 12.71
N GLU A 188 15.32 -19.40 12.72
CA GLU A 188 14.55 -20.43 12.02
C GLU A 188 13.22 -20.67 12.74
N LYS A 189 12.13 -20.38 12.04
CA LYS A 189 10.76 -20.58 12.52
C LYS A 189 9.90 -21.26 11.46
N THR A 190 8.88 -21.95 11.92
CA THR A 190 7.85 -22.44 10.99
C THR A 190 7.13 -21.25 10.36
N PHE A 191 6.58 -21.43 9.17
CA PHE A 191 5.80 -20.39 8.47
C PHE A 191 4.72 -19.78 9.37
N PHE A 192 3.98 -20.60 10.13
CA PHE A 192 2.91 -20.13 10.99
C PHE A 192 3.39 -19.39 12.24
N ALA A 193 4.53 -19.75 12.80
CA ALA A 193 5.15 -19.02 13.89
C ALA A 193 5.57 -17.62 13.41
N ARG A 194 6.22 -17.53 12.26
CA ARG A 194 6.61 -16.26 11.65
C ARG A 194 5.40 -15.41 11.26
N LEU A 195 4.33 -16.03 10.76
CA LEU A 195 3.08 -15.35 10.45
C LEU A 195 2.49 -14.69 11.69
N GLY A 196 2.52 -15.38 12.85
CA GLY A 196 2.10 -14.78 14.13
C GLY A 196 2.92 -13.57 14.52
N ASP A 197 4.26 -13.64 14.37
CA ASP A 197 5.17 -12.52 14.67
C ASP A 197 4.90 -11.33 13.74
N ILE A 198 4.79 -11.57 12.44
CA ILE A 198 4.53 -10.52 11.43
C ILE A 198 3.15 -9.88 11.68
N GLN A 199 2.14 -10.67 11.99
CA GLN A 199 0.81 -10.15 12.30
C GLN A 199 0.82 -9.28 13.57
N ALA A 200 1.48 -9.72 14.64
CA ALA A 200 1.62 -8.95 15.85
C ALA A 200 2.32 -7.61 15.58
N ARG A 201 3.43 -7.64 14.83
CA ARG A 201 4.17 -6.45 14.43
C ARG A 201 3.35 -5.52 13.54
N PHE A 202 2.61 -6.07 12.61
CA PHE A 202 1.71 -5.30 11.76
C PHE A 202 0.68 -4.51 12.58
N TYR A 203 -0.02 -5.16 13.52
CA TYR A 203 -1.01 -4.48 14.35
C TYR A 203 -0.39 -3.46 15.30
N GLU A 204 0.78 -3.74 15.85
CA GLU A 204 1.52 -2.77 16.64
C GLU A 204 1.84 -1.50 15.82
N ASN A 205 2.34 -1.67 14.60
CA ASN A 205 2.69 -0.56 13.72
C ASN A 205 1.43 0.19 13.21
N VAL A 206 0.31 -0.52 12.97
CA VAL A 206 -0.99 0.12 12.65
C VAL A 206 -1.49 0.98 13.80
N ALA A 207 -1.34 0.55 15.06
CA ALA A 207 -1.74 1.35 16.22
C ALA A 207 -0.97 2.68 16.33
N HIS A 208 0.17 2.79 15.62
CA HIS A 208 1.01 3.99 15.55
C HIS A 208 1.11 4.59 14.14
N SER A 209 0.09 4.37 13.30
CA SER A 209 0.08 4.80 11.88
C SER A 209 -0.24 6.28 11.68
N SER A 210 -0.63 7.03 12.74
CA SER A 210 -0.79 8.48 12.66
C SER A 210 0.52 9.20 12.37
N PHE A 211 1.67 8.59 12.67
CA PHE A 211 2.98 9.00 12.19
C PHE A 211 3.37 8.10 11.01
N SER A 212 3.13 8.57 9.78
CA SER A 212 3.23 7.77 8.56
C SER A 212 4.61 7.13 8.34
N GLY A 213 4.64 6.02 7.60
CA GLY A 213 5.89 5.37 7.20
C GLY A 213 6.86 6.31 6.47
N VAL A 214 6.33 7.24 5.66
CA VAL A 214 7.14 8.31 5.04
C VAL A 214 7.81 9.19 6.08
N SER A 215 7.10 9.52 7.17
CA SER A 215 7.67 10.32 8.27
C SER A 215 8.75 9.54 9.00
N VAL A 216 8.54 8.25 9.23
CA VAL A 216 9.56 7.36 9.84
C VAL A 216 10.81 7.28 8.97
N GLN A 217 10.66 7.07 7.66
CA GLN A 217 11.78 7.03 6.72
C GLN A 217 12.57 8.33 6.68
N ARG A 218 11.89 9.47 6.75
CA ARG A 218 12.56 10.78 6.85
C ARG A 218 13.39 10.93 8.13
N GLU A 219 12.91 10.43 9.26
CA GLU A 219 13.68 10.44 10.50
C GLU A 219 14.87 9.46 10.42
N LEU A 220 14.67 8.27 9.84
CA LEU A 220 15.76 7.31 9.59
C LEU A 220 16.86 7.90 8.70
N ALA A 221 16.50 8.60 7.63
CA ALA A 221 17.45 9.23 6.72
C ALA A 221 18.31 10.31 7.40
N LYS A 222 17.81 10.94 8.47
CA LYS A 222 18.61 11.91 9.26
C LYS A 222 19.71 11.24 10.07
N ILE A 223 19.48 10.05 10.60
CA ILE A 223 20.43 9.33 11.46
C ILE A 223 21.31 8.33 10.69
N ARG A 224 20.86 7.91 9.52
CA ARG A 224 21.57 6.98 8.61
C ARG A 224 21.54 7.53 7.19
N PRO A 225 22.27 8.65 6.92
CA PRO A 225 22.33 9.21 5.59
C PRO A 225 23.03 8.22 4.64
N GLY A 226 22.42 7.94 3.50
CA GLY A 226 22.92 6.99 2.50
C GLY A 226 22.31 5.59 2.55
N ASP A 227 21.59 5.24 3.61
CA ASP A 227 20.83 3.98 3.64
C ASP A 227 19.63 4.06 2.67
N THR A 228 19.37 2.94 2.00
CA THR A 228 18.15 2.78 1.21
C THR A 228 17.06 2.22 2.12
N PHE A 229 15.94 2.94 2.23
CA PHE A 229 14.78 2.53 3.03
C PHE A 229 13.58 2.12 2.17
N ILE A 230 13.75 2.06 0.84
CA ILE A 230 12.70 1.74 -0.14
C ILE A 230 13.21 0.62 -1.04
#